data_b8e6a352fc2bead4900eecdf749b0a89
#
_entry.id   b8e6a352fc2bead4900eecdf749b0a89
#
_cell.length_a   1.000
_cell.length_b   1.000
_cell.length_c   1.000
_cell.angle_alpha   90.00
_cell.angle_beta   90.00
_cell.angle_gamma   90.00
#
_symmetry.space_group_name_H-M   'P 1'
#
loop_
_entity.id
_entity.type
_entity.pdbx_description
1 polymer ?
#
loop_
_entity_poly.entity_id
_entity_poly.type
_entity_poly.pdbx_seq_one_letter_code
_entity_poly.pdbx_strand_id
1 'polypeptide(L)'
;GGSADIHNVQTYADIAANGLDSVYTSYAEYTVDAPEAGEYEVIVGVRLGADKNFSLYPAAVVVNGGGQGNVYKADFVFDPAVSFVNTAACVVRVSLQKGLNRIACTSVLKDMVDAGAAWAYANQDYLDLDSQLTPVPYEKPARYESELYAMPNQIAIQTGREDYSGGGCLGAANNAYVQTLADIQANGIDGMRTAFADYQIVAEQAGTYAVYIGMRYGVWSSSGDTAPIDKAYMVVECGDFRQVIEAPVAGVQNRVFTVQVPFTAGGNVLRISGFTADSKFETGDVWTDFDYIELPKELAAEPFGGTVEAENSENYNYSLQYDESMSGGKYLGGADYNRLD
;
A
#
# COMPACT_ATOMS: atom_id res chain seq x y z
N GLY A 1 -14.31 14.81 10.30
CA GLY A 1 -14.81 13.96 9.25
C GLY A 1 -14.23 14.43 7.94
N GLY A 2 -13.14 13.81 7.47
CA GLY A 2 -12.62 14.06 6.14
C GLY A 2 -13.63 13.50 5.13
N SER A 3 -13.99 14.29 4.11
CA SER A 3 -14.65 13.74 2.94
C SER A 3 -13.72 12.66 2.39
N ALA A 4 -14.22 11.44 2.26
CA ALA A 4 -13.52 10.45 1.46
C ALA A 4 -13.29 11.08 0.08
N ASP A 5 -12.04 11.07 -0.38
CA ASP A 5 -11.72 11.68 -1.65
C ASP A 5 -12.29 10.77 -2.74
N ILE A 6 -13.52 11.11 -3.18
CA ILE A 6 -14.28 10.33 -4.16
C ILE A 6 -13.62 10.27 -5.55
N HIS A 7 -12.49 10.98 -5.73
CA HIS A 7 -11.77 11.03 -7.01
C HIS A 7 -10.99 9.77 -7.36
N ASN A 8 -10.87 8.81 -6.43
CA ASN A 8 -10.03 7.63 -6.58
C ASN A 8 -10.81 6.31 -6.37
N VAL A 9 -12.05 6.23 -6.77
CA VAL A 9 -12.86 5.02 -6.63
C VAL A 9 -13.08 4.38 -7.99
N GLN A 10 -12.87 3.05 -8.10
CA GLN A 10 -13.20 2.29 -9.30
C GLN A 10 -14.72 2.26 -9.53
N THR A 11 -15.14 2.18 -10.80
CA THR A 11 -16.52 1.84 -11.13
C THR A 11 -16.77 0.34 -10.95
N TYR A 12 -18.03 -0.05 -10.86
CA TYR A 12 -18.40 -1.48 -10.87
C TYR A 12 -17.84 -2.20 -12.12
N ALA A 13 -17.88 -1.53 -13.27
CA ALA A 13 -17.36 -2.08 -14.52
C ALA A 13 -15.82 -2.28 -14.48
N ASP A 14 -15.10 -1.34 -13.86
CA ASP A 14 -13.64 -1.45 -13.70
C ASP A 14 -13.28 -2.64 -12.80
N ILE A 15 -13.99 -2.80 -11.66
CA ILE A 15 -13.76 -3.93 -10.75
C ILE A 15 -14.11 -5.26 -11.45
N ALA A 16 -15.19 -5.31 -12.20
CA ALA A 16 -15.60 -6.52 -12.93
C ALA A 16 -14.59 -6.90 -14.02
N ALA A 17 -13.95 -5.92 -14.65
CA ALA A 17 -12.96 -6.17 -15.70
C ALA A 17 -11.56 -6.48 -15.16
N ASN A 18 -11.12 -5.76 -14.14
CA ASN A 18 -9.71 -5.71 -13.71
C ASN A 18 -9.49 -6.20 -12.28
N GLY A 19 -10.56 -6.46 -11.51
CA GLY A 19 -10.48 -6.78 -10.09
C GLY A 19 -10.44 -5.53 -9.20
N LEU A 20 -10.42 -5.76 -7.87
CA LEU A 20 -10.26 -4.70 -6.87
C LEU A 20 -8.82 -4.19 -6.87
N ASP A 21 -8.69 -2.88 -6.92
CA ASP A 21 -7.43 -2.19 -6.72
C ASP A 21 -7.49 -1.38 -5.42
N SER A 22 -6.68 -1.79 -4.43
CA SER A 22 -6.62 -1.16 -3.10
C SER A 22 -6.10 0.29 -3.14
N VAL A 23 -5.46 0.70 -4.22
CA VAL A 23 -5.03 2.09 -4.42
C VAL A 23 -6.22 2.99 -4.73
N TYR A 24 -7.20 2.47 -5.47
CA TYR A 24 -8.32 3.25 -5.99
C TYR A 24 -9.66 2.98 -5.29
N THR A 25 -9.76 1.90 -4.50
CA THR A 25 -11.02 1.51 -3.89
C THR A 25 -10.84 1.09 -2.44
N SER A 26 -11.59 1.71 -1.54
CA SER A 26 -11.67 1.28 -0.13
C SER A 26 -12.63 0.10 0.01
N TYR A 27 -12.19 -0.95 0.70
CA TYR A 27 -13.01 -2.12 0.99
C TYR A 27 -12.63 -2.77 2.32
N ALA A 28 -13.53 -3.58 2.86
CA ALA A 28 -13.23 -4.53 3.92
C ALA A 28 -13.23 -5.95 3.35
N GLU A 29 -12.23 -6.75 3.69
CA GLU A 29 -12.08 -8.13 3.21
C GLU A 29 -12.21 -9.11 4.37
N TYR A 30 -12.95 -10.21 4.12
CA TYR A 30 -13.19 -11.30 5.04
C TYR A 30 -12.77 -12.62 4.40
N THR A 31 -12.13 -13.48 5.16
CA THR A 31 -11.84 -14.85 4.73
C THR A 31 -12.88 -15.80 5.29
N VAL A 32 -13.40 -16.65 4.45
CA VAL A 32 -14.38 -17.68 4.83
C VAL A 32 -13.97 -19.04 4.27
N ASP A 33 -14.29 -20.10 5.00
CA ASP A 33 -14.14 -21.48 4.52
C ASP A 33 -15.52 -22.02 4.13
N ALA A 34 -15.65 -22.39 2.84
CA ALA A 34 -16.87 -22.98 2.29
C ALA A 34 -16.73 -24.51 2.23
N PRO A 35 -17.66 -25.27 2.82
CA PRO A 35 -17.57 -26.74 2.86
C PRO A 35 -17.66 -27.39 1.49
N GLU A 36 -18.39 -26.76 0.57
CA GLU A 36 -18.54 -27.20 -0.82
C GLU A 36 -18.53 -25.99 -1.76
N ALA A 37 -18.31 -26.23 -3.05
CA ALA A 37 -18.50 -25.19 -4.05
C ALA A 37 -20.01 -24.97 -4.30
N GLY A 38 -20.44 -23.71 -4.33
CA GLY A 38 -21.86 -23.39 -4.50
C GLY A 38 -22.19 -21.91 -4.34
N GLU A 39 -23.49 -21.64 -4.38
CA GLU A 39 -24.07 -20.31 -4.13
C GLU A 39 -24.35 -20.15 -2.63
N TYR A 40 -23.89 -19.07 -2.06
CA TYR A 40 -24.09 -18.72 -0.66
C TYR A 40 -24.69 -17.33 -0.53
N GLU A 41 -25.47 -17.13 0.51
CA GLU A 41 -26.05 -15.84 0.79
C GLU A 41 -25.22 -15.08 1.82
N VAL A 42 -24.88 -13.84 1.51
CA VAL A 42 -24.20 -12.93 2.43
C VAL A 42 -25.03 -11.66 2.58
N ILE A 43 -25.08 -11.10 3.79
CA ILE A 43 -25.79 -9.86 4.07
C ILE A 43 -24.76 -8.80 4.44
N VAL A 44 -24.70 -7.75 3.63
CA VAL A 44 -23.80 -6.61 3.85
C VAL A 44 -24.58 -5.52 4.57
N GLY A 45 -24.20 -5.20 5.80
CA GLY A 45 -24.76 -4.10 6.58
C GLY A 45 -23.87 -2.87 6.49
N VAL A 46 -24.44 -1.72 6.15
CA VAL A 46 -23.73 -0.45 6.00
C VAL A 46 -24.49 0.72 6.61
N ARG A 47 -23.75 1.76 7.00
CA ARG A 47 -24.29 3.08 7.29
C ARG A 47 -23.92 4.02 6.16
N LEU A 48 -24.91 4.51 5.43
CA LEU A 48 -24.76 5.31 4.23
C LEU A 48 -25.14 6.77 4.47
N GLY A 49 -24.48 7.69 3.74
CA GLY A 49 -24.88 9.09 3.64
C GLY A 49 -24.46 9.68 2.31
N ALA A 50 -25.27 10.62 1.78
CA ALA A 50 -24.98 11.35 0.56
C ALA A 50 -25.69 12.70 0.54
N ASP A 51 -25.25 13.60 -0.35
CA ASP A 51 -25.80 14.96 -0.50
C ASP A 51 -27.09 15.05 -1.33
N LYS A 52 -27.42 13.97 -2.04
CA LYS A 52 -28.58 13.92 -2.95
C LYS A 52 -29.41 12.67 -2.77
N ASN A 53 -30.59 12.74 -3.35
CA ASN A 53 -31.55 11.67 -3.42
C ASN A 53 -31.09 10.60 -4.42
N PHE A 54 -30.32 9.63 -3.94
CA PHE A 54 -30.09 8.43 -4.71
C PHE A 54 -31.02 7.33 -4.20
N SER A 55 -31.83 6.79 -5.10
CA SER A 55 -32.69 5.64 -4.78
C SER A 55 -31.90 4.34 -4.75
N LEU A 56 -30.69 4.34 -5.27
CA LEU A 56 -29.84 3.16 -5.41
C LEU A 56 -28.38 3.52 -5.22
N TYR A 57 -27.68 2.80 -4.36
CA TYR A 57 -26.25 2.97 -4.10
C TYR A 57 -25.50 1.74 -4.60
N PRO A 58 -24.81 1.82 -5.74
CA PRO A 58 -24.01 0.71 -6.18
C PRO A 58 -22.77 0.57 -5.29
N ALA A 59 -22.75 -0.51 -4.53
CA ALA A 59 -21.58 -1.08 -3.91
C ALA A 59 -21.32 -2.45 -4.54
N ALA A 60 -20.19 -3.05 -4.29
CA ALA A 60 -19.90 -4.38 -4.80
C ALA A 60 -19.43 -5.33 -3.70
N VAL A 61 -19.83 -6.57 -3.83
CA VAL A 61 -19.21 -7.71 -3.16
C VAL A 61 -18.32 -8.40 -4.16
N VAL A 62 -17.07 -8.59 -3.82
CA VAL A 62 -16.04 -9.12 -4.72
C VAL A 62 -15.45 -10.37 -4.10
N VAL A 63 -15.47 -11.46 -4.83
CA VAL A 63 -14.96 -12.76 -4.38
C VAL A 63 -13.58 -12.99 -5.00
N ASN A 64 -12.62 -13.42 -4.18
CA ASN A 64 -11.27 -13.80 -4.60
C ASN A 64 -10.55 -12.77 -5.50
N GLY A 65 -10.71 -11.49 -5.17
CA GLY A 65 -10.05 -10.38 -5.87
C GLY A 65 -10.77 -9.89 -7.12
N GLY A 66 -11.89 -10.51 -7.51
CA GLY A 66 -12.69 -10.08 -8.66
C GLY A 66 -12.37 -10.82 -9.96
N GLY A 67 -12.71 -10.19 -11.08
CA GLY A 67 -12.70 -10.80 -12.39
C GLY A 67 -14.12 -11.23 -12.82
N GLN A 68 -14.26 -11.71 -14.05
CA GLN A 68 -15.57 -12.09 -14.59
C GLN A 68 -16.26 -13.15 -13.74
N GLY A 69 -17.48 -12.85 -13.30
CA GLY A 69 -18.31 -13.76 -12.50
C GLY A 69 -18.04 -13.72 -10.99
N ASN A 70 -17.08 -12.95 -10.53
CA ASN A 70 -16.72 -12.84 -9.11
C ASN A 70 -17.02 -11.45 -8.50
N VAL A 71 -17.78 -10.62 -9.20
CA VAL A 71 -18.19 -9.29 -8.75
C VAL A 71 -19.71 -9.24 -8.74
N TYR A 72 -20.27 -8.95 -7.59
CA TYR A 72 -21.69 -8.97 -7.35
C TYR A 72 -22.14 -7.58 -6.91
N LYS A 73 -23.20 -7.08 -7.53
CA LYS A 73 -23.75 -5.78 -7.21
C LYS A 73 -24.50 -5.83 -5.89
N ALA A 74 -24.15 -4.94 -4.97
CA ALA A 74 -24.88 -4.73 -3.74
C ALA A 74 -25.69 -3.44 -3.86
N ASP A 75 -26.96 -3.57 -4.14
CA ASP A 75 -27.87 -2.45 -4.35
C ASP A 75 -28.59 -2.12 -3.04
N PHE A 76 -28.34 -0.93 -2.51
CA PHE A 76 -29.01 -0.40 -1.33
C PHE A 76 -30.07 0.61 -1.75
N VAL A 77 -31.26 0.51 -1.17
CA VAL A 77 -32.31 1.51 -1.34
C VAL A 77 -32.16 2.56 -0.26
N PHE A 78 -31.90 3.80 -0.67
CA PHE A 78 -31.81 4.94 0.21
C PHE A 78 -33.06 5.83 0.05
N ASP A 79 -33.75 6.06 1.16
CA ASP A 79 -34.87 7.03 1.19
C ASP A 79 -34.42 8.31 1.91
N PRO A 80 -34.08 9.36 1.16
CA PRO A 80 -33.61 10.62 1.73
C PRO A 80 -34.72 11.39 2.47
N ALA A 81 -35.97 11.07 2.24
CA ALA A 81 -37.08 11.68 2.97
C ALA A 81 -37.08 11.31 4.46
N VAL A 82 -36.41 10.21 4.82
CA VAL A 82 -36.38 9.71 6.19
C VAL A 82 -35.15 10.21 6.95
N SER A 83 -33.97 10.28 6.31
CA SER A 83 -32.73 10.79 6.92
C SER A 83 -31.63 10.97 5.87
N PHE A 84 -30.72 11.94 6.07
CA PHE A 84 -29.48 12.05 5.28
C PHE A 84 -28.49 10.92 5.58
N VAL A 85 -28.74 10.12 6.61
CA VAL A 85 -27.91 8.98 7.04
C VAL A 85 -28.82 7.82 7.36
N ASN A 86 -28.64 6.72 6.65
CA ASN A 86 -29.41 5.49 6.85
C ASN A 86 -28.50 4.30 7.13
N THR A 87 -28.93 3.41 8.01
CA THR A 87 -28.40 2.06 8.10
C THR A 87 -29.22 1.18 7.16
N ALA A 88 -28.55 0.46 6.29
CA ALA A 88 -29.17 -0.42 5.31
C ALA A 88 -28.45 -1.78 5.29
N ALA A 89 -29.19 -2.81 4.87
CA ALA A 89 -28.65 -4.14 4.63
C ALA A 89 -29.03 -4.60 3.22
N CYS A 90 -28.11 -5.28 2.56
CA CYS A 90 -28.35 -5.86 1.25
C CYS A 90 -27.97 -7.33 1.27
N VAL A 91 -28.86 -8.18 0.76
CA VAL A 91 -28.62 -9.60 0.57
C VAL A 91 -27.99 -9.81 -0.80
N VAL A 92 -26.83 -10.44 -0.82
CA VAL A 92 -26.06 -10.75 -2.05
C VAL A 92 -25.82 -12.25 -2.12
N ARG A 93 -26.10 -12.87 -3.26
CA ARG A 93 -25.73 -14.28 -3.50
C ARG A 93 -24.40 -14.32 -4.24
N VAL A 94 -23.45 -15.04 -3.66
CA VAL A 94 -22.08 -15.15 -4.16
C VAL A 94 -21.73 -16.61 -4.46
N SER A 95 -21.02 -16.84 -5.54
CA SER A 95 -20.48 -18.17 -5.87
C SER A 95 -19.13 -18.34 -5.20
N LEU A 96 -19.00 -19.36 -4.34
CA LEU A 96 -17.75 -19.69 -3.66
C LEU A 96 -17.21 -21.04 -4.14
N GLN A 97 -15.91 -21.18 -4.11
CA GLN A 97 -15.24 -22.46 -4.29
C GLN A 97 -15.19 -23.22 -2.97
N LYS A 98 -15.03 -24.54 -3.02
CA LYS A 98 -14.74 -25.32 -1.82
C LYS A 98 -13.43 -24.89 -1.19
N GLY A 99 -13.41 -24.72 0.15
CA GLY A 99 -12.26 -24.26 0.92
C GLY A 99 -12.25 -22.75 1.10
N LEU A 100 -11.06 -22.17 1.23
CA LEU A 100 -10.88 -20.78 1.56
C LEU A 100 -11.26 -19.84 0.40
N ASN A 101 -12.08 -18.85 0.71
CA ASN A 101 -12.48 -17.77 -0.18
C ASN A 101 -12.28 -16.42 0.53
N ARG A 102 -12.00 -15.36 -0.24
CA ARG A 102 -11.98 -13.99 0.23
C ARG A 102 -13.20 -13.26 -0.29
N ILE A 103 -13.90 -12.59 0.61
CA ILE A 103 -15.10 -11.78 0.29
C ILE A 103 -14.76 -10.34 0.66
N ALA A 104 -14.62 -9.48 -0.33
CA ALA A 104 -14.38 -8.07 -0.13
C ALA A 104 -15.68 -7.28 -0.37
N CYS A 105 -15.98 -6.31 0.50
CA CYS A 105 -17.13 -5.42 0.38
C CYS A 105 -16.64 -3.99 0.21
N THR A 106 -16.98 -3.35 -0.93
CA THR A 106 -16.67 -1.94 -1.17
C THR A 106 -17.64 -1.03 -0.44
N SER A 107 -17.18 0.18 -0.09
CA SER A 107 -18.04 1.14 0.60
C SER A 107 -18.84 2.02 -0.36
N VAL A 108 -18.19 2.60 -1.38
CA VAL A 108 -18.79 3.47 -2.39
C VAL A 108 -18.05 3.25 -3.70
N LEU A 109 -18.78 3.20 -4.82
CA LEU A 109 -18.19 3.12 -6.15
C LEU A 109 -18.22 4.47 -6.85
N LYS A 110 -17.31 4.67 -7.80
CA LYS A 110 -17.25 5.86 -8.67
C LYS A 110 -18.55 6.07 -9.44
N ASP A 111 -19.35 5.00 -9.63
CA ASP A 111 -20.69 5.09 -10.22
C ASP A 111 -21.59 6.12 -9.53
N MET A 112 -21.43 6.33 -8.21
CA MET A 112 -22.20 7.38 -7.49
C MET A 112 -21.72 8.78 -7.86
N VAL A 113 -20.42 8.97 -8.03
CA VAL A 113 -19.83 10.25 -8.46
C VAL A 113 -20.29 10.58 -9.86
N ASP A 114 -20.25 9.61 -10.76
CA ASP A 114 -20.66 9.75 -12.15
C ASP A 114 -22.18 10.01 -12.24
N ALA A 115 -22.96 9.54 -11.27
CA ALA A 115 -24.37 9.89 -11.10
C ALA A 115 -24.61 11.30 -10.50
N GLY A 116 -23.54 12.02 -10.17
CA GLY A 116 -23.57 13.42 -9.74
C GLY A 116 -23.62 13.63 -8.23
N ALA A 117 -23.17 12.68 -7.41
CA ALA A 117 -22.96 12.91 -5.99
C ALA A 117 -21.78 13.85 -5.78
N ALA A 118 -21.99 14.93 -5.02
CA ALA A 118 -20.90 15.82 -4.62
C ALA A 118 -20.13 15.23 -3.43
N TRP A 119 -20.80 14.48 -2.57
CA TRP A 119 -20.18 13.68 -1.52
C TRP A 119 -21.05 12.45 -1.23
N ALA A 120 -20.40 11.37 -0.87
CA ALA A 120 -21.03 10.17 -0.35
C ALA A 120 -20.05 9.45 0.58
N TYR A 121 -20.58 8.72 1.55
CA TYR A 121 -19.79 7.79 2.35
C TYR A 121 -20.60 6.54 2.68
N ALA A 122 -19.92 5.44 2.91
CA ALA A 122 -20.48 4.26 3.51
C ALA A 122 -19.49 3.72 4.55
N ASN A 123 -19.98 3.50 5.75
CA ASN A 123 -19.28 2.79 6.79
C ASN A 123 -19.81 1.37 6.81
N GLN A 124 -18.95 0.40 6.58
CA GLN A 124 -19.35 -0.99 6.73
C GLN A 124 -19.52 -1.30 8.22
N ASP A 125 -20.63 -1.91 8.56
CA ASP A 125 -20.99 -2.25 9.94
C ASP A 125 -20.73 -3.74 10.19
N TYR A 126 -21.33 -4.62 9.36
CA TYR A 126 -21.20 -6.05 9.50
C TYR A 126 -21.30 -6.79 8.15
N LEU A 127 -20.85 -8.02 8.15
CA LEU A 127 -21.12 -9.03 7.13
C LEU A 127 -21.70 -10.26 7.82
N ASP A 128 -23.00 -10.54 7.58
CA ASP A 128 -23.60 -11.80 8.00
C ASP A 128 -23.38 -12.85 6.93
N LEU A 129 -22.94 -14.01 7.35
CA LEU A 129 -22.60 -15.13 6.49
C LEU A 129 -23.70 -16.20 6.52
N ASP A 130 -23.88 -16.89 5.39
CA ASP A 130 -24.64 -18.13 5.36
C ASP A 130 -24.13 -19.07 6.47
N SER A 131 -25.06 -19.72 7.17
CA SER A 131 -24.75 -20.59 8.32
C SER A 131 -23.84 -21.78 8.00
N GLN A 132 -23.68 -22.10 6.73
CA GLN A 132 -22.75 -23.15 6.26
C GLN A 132 -21.31 -22.67 6.14
N LEU A 133 -21.09 -21.36 6.07
CA LEU A 133 -19.77 -20.77 5.97
C LEU A 133 -19.10 -20.65 7.34
N THR A 134 -17.84 -20.99 7.41
CA THR A 134 -17.04 -20.77 8.61
C THR A 134 -16.19 -19.52 8.43
N PRO A 135 -16.40 -18.44 9.23
CA PRO A 135 -15.51 -17.30 9.19
C PRO A 135 -14.13 -17.69 9.70
N VAL A 136 -13.09 -17.31 8.94
CA VAL A 136 -11.71 -17.46 9.37
C VAL A 136 -11.34 -16.17 10.10
N PRO A 137 -10.95 -16.23 11.38
CA PRO A 137 -10.55 -15.04 12.12
C PRO A 137 -9.46 -14.28 11.39
N TYR A 138 -9.61 -12.97 11.30
CA TYR A 138 -8.54 -12.11 10.80
C TYR A 138 -7.38 -12.14 11.81
N GLU A 139 -6.27 -12.72 11.38
CA GLU A 139 -5.02 -12.60 12.10
C GLU A 139 -4.35 -11.31 11.65
N LYS A 140 -4.31 -10.31 12.53
CA LYS A 140 -3.68 -9.04 12.22
C LYS A 140 -2.21 -9.29 11.89
N PRO A 141 -1.72 -8.86 10.71
CA PRO A 141 -0.31 -8.94 10.39
C PRO A 141 0.56 -8.23 11.43
N ALA A 142 1.75 -8.74 11.66
CA ALA A 142 2.72 -8.08 12.53
C ALA A 142 3.26 -6.83 11.84
N ARG A 143 3.28 -5.71 12.56
CA ARG A 143 3.80 -4.44 12.06
C ARG A 143 5.26 -4.29 12.44
N TYR A 144 6.05 -3.83 11.49
CA TYR A 144 7.47 -3.58 11.60
C TYR A 144 7.75 -2.13 11.16
N GLU A 145 8.07 -1.27 12.11
CA GLU A 145 8.33 0.15 11.86
C GLU A 145 9.62 0.33 11.07
N SER A 146 9.58 1.13 10.01
CA SER A 146 10.68 1.23 9.04
C SER A 146 11.98 1.74 9.66
N GLU A 147 11.90 2.69 10.59
CA GLU A 147 13.07 3.24 11.28
C GLU A 147 13.81 2.24 12.18
N LEU A 148 13.16 1.09 12.50
CA LEU A 148 13.73 0.04 13.35
C LEU A 148 14.13 -1.22 12.58
N TYR A 149 13.47 -1.49 11.47
CA TYR A 149 13.58 -2.76 10.75
C TYR A 149 14.15 -2.65 9.34
N ALA A 150 14.20 -1.45 8.76
CA ALA A 150 14.74 -1.28 7.43
C ALA A 150 16.14 -0.69 7.45
N MET A 151 16.99 -1.18 6.56
CA MET A 151 18.26 -0.55 6.23
C MET A 151 18.01 0.54 5.18
N PRO A 152 18.21 1.83 5.52
CA PRO A 152 17.96 2.92 4.62
C PRO A 152 19.09 3.11 3.62
N ASN A 153 18.76 3.38 2.36
CA ASN A 153 19.70 3.88 1.36
C ASN A 153 19.27 5.27 0.88
N GLN A 154 20.11 6.27 1.08
CA GLN A 154 19.87 7.69 0.75
C GLN A 154 18.61 8.27 1.43
N ILE A 155 18.22 7.74 2.57
CA ILE A 155 17.06 8.14 3.36
C ILE A 155 17.50 8.40 4.80
N ALA A 156 16.94 9.40 5.44
CA ALA A 156 17.22 9.70 6.84
C ALA A 156 16.25 9.01 7.79
N ILE A 157 16.74 8.49 8.90
CA ILE A 157 15.90 8.07 10.02
C ILE A 157 15.38 9.33 10.73
N GLN A 158 14.07 9.46 10.83
CA GLN A 158 13.40 10.55 11.54
C GLN A 158 12.66 9.99 12.75
N THR A 159 12.85 10.59 13.90
CA THR A 159 12.19 10.22 15.17
C THR A 159 11.43 11.40 15.76
N GLY A 160 10.54 11.15 16.73
CA GLY A 160 9.72 12.18 17.35
C GLY A 160 8.63 12.75 16.43
N ARG A 161 8.17 11.94 15.48
CA ARG A 161 7.15 12.29 14.49
C ARG A 161 5.82 11.65 14.86
N GLU A 162 4.96 12.39 15.56
CA GLU A 162 3.64 11.90 16.02
C GLU A 162 2.65 11.58 14.90
N ASP A 163 2.93 12.04 13.68
CA ASP A 163 2.13 11.80 12.47
C ASP A 163 2.45 10.46 11.78
N TYR A 164 3.38 9.65 12.33
CA TYR A 164 3.75 8.33 11.84
C TYR A 164 3.54 7.24 12.89
N SER A 165 3.40 6.00 12.42
CA SER A 165 3.37 4.82 13.26
C SER A 165 4.68 4.71 14.07
N GLY A 166 4.61 4.22 15.29
CA GLY A 166 5.80 4.12 16.15
C GLY A 166 6.46 5.46 16.55
N GLY A 167 6.03 6.59 16.00
CA GLY A 167 6.60 7.91 16.26
C GLY A 167 7.87 8.20 15.44
N GLY A 168 8.11 7.49 14.37
CA GLY A 168 9.24 7.67 13.46
C GLY A 168 8.94 7.23 12.03
N CYS A 169 9.90 7.46 11.13
CA CYS A 169 9.86 6.98 9.75
C CYS A 169 11.26 7.02 9.13
N LEU A 170 11.41 6.40 7.96
CA LEU A 170 12.51 6.71 7.05
C LEU A 170 12.04 7.79 6.08
N GLY A 171 12.53 9.01 6.22
CA GLY A 171 11.99 10.15 5.51
C GLY A 171 13.02 10.97 4.75
N ALA A 172 12.48 11.92 3.98
CA ALA A 172 13.25 12.81 3.13
C ALA A 172 14.10 12.07 2.08
N ALA A 173 13.55 11.00 1.50
CA ALA A 173 14.11 10.43 0.28
C ALA A 173 14.22 11.56 -0.75
N ASN A 174 15.41 12.09 -0.93
CA ASN A 174 15.66 13.20 -1.85
C ASN A 174 15.81 12.61 -3.25
N ASN A 175 14.77 12.74 -4.06
CA ASN A 175 14.71 12.17 -5.39
C ASN A 175 15.54 12.92 -6.45
N ALA A 176 16.48 13.78 -6.05
CA ALA A 176 17.34 14.53 -6.98
C ALA A 176 18.20 13.65 -7.93
N TYR A 177 18.30 12.35 -7.62
CA TYR A 177 19.14 11.39 -8.38
C TYR A 177 18.36 10.13 -8.79
N VAL A 178 17.08 10.23 -9.07
CA VAL A 178 16.22 9.05 -9.29
C VAL A 178 16.43 8.44 -10.67
N GLN A 179 16.50 7.12 -10.71
CA GLN A 179 16.35 6.36 -11.96
C GLN A 179 14.96 6.62 -12.56
N THR A 180 14.88 6.62 -13.88
CA THR A 180 13.57 6.58 -14.55
C THR A 180 12.92 5.21 -14.33
N LEU A 181 11.60 5.15 -14.41
CA LEU A 181 10.89 3.87 -14.35
C LEU A 181 11.45 2.86 -15.38
N ALA A 182 11.72 3.32 -16.60
CA ALA A 182 12.30 2.47 -17.65
C ALA A 182 13.68 1.92 -17.28
N ASP A 183 14.52 2.73 -16.65
CA ASP A 183 15.83 2.27 -16.13
C ASP A 183 15.68 1.19 -15.06
N ILE A 184 14.75 1.40 -14.10
CA ILE A 184 14.50 0.43 -13.03
C ILE A 184 13.92 -0.86 -13.60
N GLN A 185 13.00 -0.78 -14.54
CA GLN A 185 12.43 -1.95 -15.20
C GLN A 185 13.48 -2.77 -15.95
N ALA A 186 14.43 -2.10 -16.59
CA ALA A 186 15.49 -2.75 -17.35
C ALA A 186 16.61 -3.32 -16.48
N ASN A 187 17.06 -2.59 -15.46
CA ASN A 187 18.33 -2.84 -14.76
C ASN A 187 18.18 -3.08 -13.25
N GLY A 188 16.99 -2.89 -12.67
CA GLY A 188 16.78 -2.94 -11.24
C GLY A 188 17.06 -1.61 -10.54
N ILE A 189 16.80 -1.61 -9.23
CA ILE A 189 17.07 -0.45 -8.38
C ILE A 189 18.57 -0.27 -8.19
N ASP A 190 19.09 0.86 -8.67
CA ASP A 190 20.48 1.27 -8.49
C ASP A 190 20.62 2.14 -7.23
N GLY A 191 21.34 1.63 -6.23
CA GLY A 191 21.52 2.29 -4.95
C GLY A 191 22.25 3.64 -5.00
N MET A 192 22.96 3.96 -6.09
CA MET A 192 23.57 5.28 -6.29
C MET A 192 22.56 6.32 -6.79
N ARG A 193 21.45 5.88 -7.39
CA ARG A 193 20.52 6.72 -8.12
C ARG A 193 19.09 6.71 -7.58
N THR A 194 18.80 5.80 -6.65
CA THR A 194 17.44 5.62 -6.14
C THR A 194 17.46 5.38 -4.63
N ALA A 195 16.68 6.16 -3.92
CA ALA A 195 16.43 5.96 -2.49
C ALA A 195 15.55 4.72 -2.28
N PHE A 196 15.91 3.86 -1.34
CA PHE A 196 15.15 2.66 -1.01
C PHE A 196 15.32 2.24 0.45
N ALA A 197 14.44 1.39 0.91
CA ALA A 197 14.50 0.71 2.19
C ALA A 197 14.60 -0.81 1.96
N ASP A 198 15.60 -1.46 2.57
CA ASP A 198 15.79 -2.90 2.55
C ASP A 198 15.37 -3.51 3.88
N TYR A 199 14.48 -4.50 3.83
CA TYR A 199 14.04 -5.27 4.98
C TYR A 199 14.59 -6.69 4.89
N GLN A 200 15.22 -7.16 5.98
CA GLN A 200 15.62 -8.56 6.12
C GLN A 200 14.40 -9.37 6.55
N ILE A 201 13.88 -10.21 5.67
CA ILE A 201 12.68 -11.00 5.93
C ILE A 201 13.05 -12.48 6.05
N VAL A 202 12.63 -13.10 7.13
CA VAL A 202 12.73 -14.55 7.30
C VAL A 202 11.36 -15.17 7.03
N ALA A 203 11.31 -16.10 6.08
CA ALA A 203 10.11 -16.86 5.76
C ALA A 203 10.26 -18.29 6.28
N GLU A 204 9.27 -18.79 7.03
CA GLU A 204 9.27 -20.18 7.51
C GLU A 204 9.20 -21.19 6.37
N GLN A 205 8.47 -20.85 5.33
CA GLN A 205 8.30 -21.67 4.12
C GLN A 205 8.36 -20.80 2.87
N ALA A 206 8.80 -21.40 1.77
CA ALA A 206 8.70 -20.75 0.47
C ALA A 206 7.24 -20.57 0.05
N GLY A 207 6.88 -19.40 -0.46
CA GLY A 207 5.51 -19.09 -0.87
C GLY A 207 5.35 -17.65 -1.33
N THR A 208 4.16 -17.32 -1.81
CA THR A 208 3.78 -15.95 -2.12
C THR A 208 2.91 -15.41 -0.99
N TYR A 209 3.32 -14.29 -0.42
CA TYR A 209 2.69 -13.69 0.75
C TYR A 209 2.30 -12.25 0.50
N ALA A 210 1.22 -11.81 1.12
CA ALA A 210 0.82 -10.42 1.11
C ALA A 210 1.74 -9.60 2.04
N VAL A 211 2.38 -8.59 1.49
CA VAL A 211 3.13 -7.56 2.22
C VAL A 211 2.33 -6.27 2.14
N TYR A 212 2.07 -5.65 3.29
CA TYR A 212 1.39 -4.37 3.38
C TYR A 212 2.43 -3.29 3.68
N ILE A 213 2.52 -2.28 2.82
CA ILE A 213 3.55 -1.23 2.88
C ILE A 213 2.88 0.09 3.21
N GLY A 214 3.07 0.58 4.43
CA GLY A 214 2.60 1.90 4.87
C GLY A 214 3.58 2.98 4.47
N MET A 215 3.11 3.96 3.69
CA MET A 215 3.94 5.06 3.19
C MET A 215 3.19 6.37 3.21
N ARG A 216 3.96 7.44 3.38
CA ARG A 216 3.51 8.80 3.13
C ARG A 216 4.33 9.38 1.99
N TYR A 217 3.67 10.00 1.04
CA TYR A 217 4.34 10.59 -0.13
C TYR A 217 3.58 11.81 -0.64
N GLY A 218 4.27 12.63 -1.42
CA GLY A 218 3.70 13.83 -1.99
C GLY A 218 4.63 14.50 -3.00
N VAL A 219 4.17 15.61 -3.56
CA VAL A 219 4.97 16.45 -4.44
C VAL A 219 5.52 17.62 -3.65
N TRP A 220 6.82 17.86 -3.79
CA TRP A 220 7.46 19.05 -3.28
C TRP A 220 7.64 20.04 -4.42
N SER A 221 7.09 21.25 -4.29
CA SER A 221 7.33 22.34 -5.21
C SER A 221 8.10 23.44 -4.52
N SER A 222 9.26 23.78 -5.04
CA SER A 222 10.07 24.90 -4.56
C SER A 222 9.43 26.28 -4.83
N SER A 223 8.41 26.33 -5.69
CA SER A 223 7.69 27.55 -6.07
C SER A 223 6.35 27.73 -5.37
N GLY A 224 5.94 26.76 -4.52
CA GLY A 224 4.59 26.78 -3.91
C GLY A 224 3.46 26.38 -4.86
N ASP A 225 3.72 26.26 -6.14
CA ASP A 225 2.79 25.75 -7.14
C ASP A 225 2.96 24.23 -7.22
N THR A 226 2.05 23.48 -6.63
CA THR A 226 1.96 22.05 -6.78
C THR A 226 1.44 21.73 -8.18
N ALA A 227 2.33 21.62 -9.17
CA ALA A 227 1.94 21.02 -10.43
C ALA A 227 1.54 19.56 -10.14
N PRO A 228 0.31 19.15 -10.46
CA PRO A 228 -0.11 17.78 -10.20
C PRO A 228 0.76 16.84 -11.04
N ILE A 229 1.47 15.94 -10.37
CA ILE A 229 2.06 14.78 -11.03
C ILE A 229 0.93 13.75 -11.10
N ASP A 230 0.48 13.43 -12.30
CA ASP A 230 -0.65 12.52 -12.48
C ASP A 230 -0.36 11.13 -11.88
N LYS A 231 0.91 10.69 -11.93
CA LYS A 231 1.33 9.37 -11.49
C LYS A 231 2.75 9.36 -10.96
N ALA A 232 2.95 8.61 -9.88
CA ALA A 232 4.26 8.23 -9.38
C ALA A 232 4.36 6.70 -9.27
N TYR A 233 5.57 6.21 -9.27
CA TYR A 233 5.87 4.78 -9.33
C TYR A 233 6.79 4.39 -8.20
N MET A 234 6.42 3.35 -7.47
CA MET A 234 7.24 2.65 -6.50
C MET A 234 7.58 1.27 -7.06
N VAL A 235 8.76 0.76 -6.74
CA VAL A 235 9.18 -0.58 -7.16
C VAL A 235 9.47 -1.42 -5.93
N VAL A 236 8.95 -2.63 -5.92
CA VAL A 236 9.22 -3.65 -4.91
C VAL A 236 10.01 -4.78 -5.54
N GLU A 237 11.14 -5.14 -4.93
CA GLU A 237 12.03 -6.22 -5.38
C GLU A 237 12.25 -7.24 -4.26
N CYS A 238 12.34 -8.53 -4.65
CA CYS A 238 12.77 -9.62 -3.77
C CYS A 238 13.39 -10.73 -4.63
N GLY A 239 14.71 -10.88 -4.60
CA GLY A 239 15.42 -11.75 -5.53
C GLY A 239 15.15 -11.36 -6.99
N ASP A 240 14.65 -12.30 -7.80
CA ASP A 240 14.29 -12.05 -9.20
C ASP A 240 12.89 -11.41 -9.37
N PHE A 241 12.12 -11.31 -8.29
CA PHE A 241 10.80 -10.67 -8.32
C PHE A 241 10.94 -9.17 -8.37
N ARG A 242 10.15 -8.55 -9.25
CA ARG A 242 10.01 -7.10 -9.34
C ARG A 242 8.58 -6.73 -9.70
N GLN A 243 7.99 -5.83 -8.93
CA GLN A 243 6.68 -5.26 -9.21
C GLN A 243 6.74 -3.74 -9.16
N VAL A 244 6.20 -3.11 -10.19
CA VAL A 244 5.98 -1.66 -10.24
C VAL A 244 4.58 -1.39 -9.71
N ILE A 245 4.49 -0.43 -8.81
CA ILE A 245 3.22 0.06 -8.26
C ILE A 245 3.05 1.50 -8.72
N GLU A 246 1.98 1.74 -9.45
CA GLU A 246 1.56 3.08 -9.85
C GLU A 246 0.64 3.67 -8.78
N ALA A 247 0.84 4.93 -8.43
CA ALA A 247 -0.03 5.64 -7.50
C ALA A 247 -0.28 7.08 -7.96
N PRO A 248 -1.50 7.59 -7.82
CA PRO A 248 -1.79 8.99 -8.09
C PRO A 248 -1.14 9.88 -7.03
N VAL A 249 -0.67 11.06 -7.42
CA VAL A 249 -0.10 12.05 -6.50
C VAL A 249 -0.89 13.35 -6.59
N ALA A 250 -1.86 13.48 -5.69
CA ALA A 250 -2.63 14.70 -5.50
C ALA A 250 -2.41 15.23 -4.08
N GLY A 251 -1.42 16.09 -3.89
CA GLY A 251 -1.04 16.57 -2.56
C GLY A 251 -0.31 15.50 -1.73
N VAL A 252 -0.42 15.57 -0.41
CA VAL A 252 0.17 14.60 0.52
C VAL A 252 -0.77 13.42 0.69
N GLN A 253 -0.26 12.22 0.50
CA GLN A 253 -1.00 10.96 0.61
C GLN A 253 -0.40 10.10 1.73
N ASN A 254 -1.27 9.51 2.55
CA ASN A 254 -0.92 8.41 3.45
C ASN A 254 -1.63 7.16 2.94
N ARG A 255 -0.88 6.13 2.54
CA ARG A 255 -1.47 4.93 1.95
C ARG A 255 -0.78 3.66 2.42
N VAL A 256 -1.55 2.59 2.36
CA VAL A 256 -1.05 1.22 2.52
C VAL A 256 -1.18 0.52 1.17
N PHE A 257 -0.07 0.02 0.66
CA PHE A 257 -0.02 -0.76 -0.57
C PHE A 257 0.08 -2.23 -0.24
N THR A 258 -0.70 -3.06 -0.93
CA THR A 258 -0.62 -4.51 -0.78
C THR A 258 0.09 -5.12 -1.98
N VAL A 259 1.16 -5.86 -1.71
CA VAL A 259 1.99 -6.50 -2.74
C VAL A 259 2.08 -8.00 -2.47
N GLN A 260 1.86 -8.82 -3.48
CA GLN A 260 2.06 -10.27 -3.39
C GLN A 260 3.52 -10.58 -3.74
N VAL A 261 4.33 -10.88 -2.73
CA VAL A 261 5.77 -11.09 -2.87
C VAL A 261 6.10 -12.57 -2.71
N PRO A 262 6.81 -13.19 -3.67
CA PRO A 262 7.33 -14.54 -3.50
C PRO A 262 8.59 -14.50 -2.61
N PHE A 263 8.59 -15.31 -1.55
CA PHE A 263 9.75 -15.51 -0.69
C PHE A 263 10.24 -16.95 -0.80
N THR A 264 11.55 -17.14 -0.68
CA THR A 264 12.15 -18.46 -0.44
C THR A 264 12.16 -18.75 1.05
N ALA A 265 12.18 -20.03 1.43
CA ALA A 265 12.36 -20.40 2.85
C ALA A 265 13.70 -19.88 3.38
N GLY A 266 13.70 -19.31 4.58
CA GLY A 266 14.87 -18.67 5.18
C GLY A 266 14.94 -17.17 4.90
N GLY A 267 16.16 -16.63 4.84
CA GLY A 267 16.42 -15.19 4.71
C GLY A 267 16.17 -14.67 3.28
N ASN A 268 15.52 -13.53 3.19
CA ASN A 268 15.24 -12.80 1.96
C ASN A 268 15.49 -11.31 2.19
N VAL A 269 15.81 -10.58 1.12
CA VAL A 269 15.86 -9.11 1.15
C VAL A 269 14.66 -8.58 0.37
N LEU A 270 13.78 -7.87 1.06
CA LEU A 270 12.69 -7.12 0.46
C LEU A 270 13.13 -5.67 0.30
N ARG A 271 13.30 -5.22 -0.93
CA ARG A 271 13.67 -3.85 -1.28
C ARG A 271 12.48 -3.07 -1.78
N ILE A 272 12.28 -1.88 -1.22
CA ILE A 272 11.18 -0.99 -1.59
C ILE A 272 11.78 0.37 -1.95
N SER A 273 11.57 0.82 -3.20
CA SER A 273 12.03 2.14 -3.63
C SER A 273 11.14 3.26 -3.11
N GLY A 274 11.68 4.48 -3.03
CA GLY A 274 10.83 5.67 -2.98
C GLY A 274 10.02 5.83 -4.26
N PHE A 275 9.02 6.71 -4.22
CA PHE A 275 8.25 7.05 -5.41
C PHE A 275 9.06 7.91 -6.38
N THR A 276 8.94 7.62 -7.65
CA THR A 276 9.52 8.38 -8.75
C THR A 276 8.45 8.76 -9.76
N ALA A 277 8.61 9.93 -10.39
CA ALA A 277 7.81 10.31 -11.55
C ALA A 277 8.41 9.73 -12.83
N ASP A 278 7.57 9.45 -13.84
CA ASP A 278 8.02 8.87 -15.11
C ASP A 278 8.84 9.86 -15.97
N SER A 279 8.63 11.15 -15.78
CA SER A 279 9.35 12.20 -16.48
C SER A 279 10.39 12.86 -15.59
N LYS A 280 11.61 13.01 -16.10
CA LYS A 280 12.65 13.78 -15.45
C LYS A 280 12.11 15.13 -14.96
N PHE A 281 12.22 15.33 -13.69
CA PHE A 281 12.07 16.51 -12.86
C PHE A 281 12.18 17.87 -13.53
N GLU A 282 11.25 18.26 -14.38
CA GLU A 282 11.16 19.66 -14.79
C GLU A 282 10.25 20.50 -13.89
N THR A 283 9.44 19.86 -13.00
CA THR A 283 8.38 20.59 -12.29
C THR A 283 8.07 20.19 -10.85
N GLY A 284 8.81 19.29 -10.21
CA GLY A 284 8.59 18.97 -8.80
C GLY A 284 9.14 17.61 -8.37
N ASP A 285 9.69 17.57 -7.17
CA ASP A 285 10.19 16.35 -6.55
C ASP A 285 9.06 15.57 -5.90
N VAL A 286 8.96 14.27 -6.16
CA VAL A 286 8.15 13.37 -5.34
C VAL A 286 8.97 12.99 -4.13
N TRP A 287 8.49 13.29 -2.94
CA TRP A 287 9.11 12.84 -1.72
C TRP A 287 8.36 11.63 -1.16
N THR A 288 9.08 10.79 -0.45
CA THR A 288 8.54 9.56 0.14
C THR A 288 9.09 9.38 1.54
N ASP A 289 8.19 9.07 2.46
CA ASP A 289 8.52 8.60 3.79
C ASP A 289 7.99 7.17 3.95
N PHE A 290 8.85 6.24 4.37
CA PHE A 290 8.50 4.87 4.67
C PHE A 290 8.12 4.79 6.15
N ASP A 291 6.88 4.43 6.42
CA ASP A 291 6.33 4.37 7.79
C ASP A 291 6.53 2.96 8.38
N TYR A 292 5.95 1.94 7.75
CA TYR A 292 6.04 0.56 8.23
C TYR A 292 5.81 -0.45 7.11
N ILE A 293 6.14 -1.71 7.39
CA ILE A 293 5.56 -2.86 6.68
C ILE A 293 4.74 -3.71 7.65
N GLU A 294 3.70 -4.38 7.14
CA GLU A 294 3.01 -5.42 7.90
C GLU A 294 3.14 -6.76 7.16
N LEU A 295 3.45 -7.80 7.91
CA LEU A 295 3.73 -9.14 7.41
C LEU A 295 2.78 -10.17 8.06
N PRO A 296 2.31 -11.18 7.32
CA PRO A 296 1.61 -12.33 7.91
C PRO A 296 2.53 -13.09 8.85
N LYS A 297 1.97 -13.91 9.73
CA LYS A 297 2.67 -14.59 10.83
C LYS A 297 3.78 -15.56 10.37
N GLU A 298 3.71 -16.06 9.15
CA GLU A 298 4.68 -16.94 8.52
C GLU A 298 5.98 -16.22 8.13
N LEU A 299 5.96 -14.89 8.21
CA LEU A 299 7.09 -14.01 7.92
C LEU A 299 7.48 -13.22 9.16
N ALA A 300 8.77 -12.98 9.32
CA ALA A 300 9.28 -12.05 10.32
C ALA A 300 10.30 -11.11 9.68
N ALA A 301 10.26 -9.82 10.03
CA ALA A 301 11.35 -8.91 9.71
C ALA A 301 12.37 -8.93 10.86
N GLU A 302 13.65 -9.01 10.52
CA GLU A 302 14.72 -8.87 11.50
C GLU A 302 14.98 -7.38 11.76
N PRO A 303 15.15 -6.97 13.03
CA PRO A 303 15.49 -5.58 13.33
C PRO A 303 16.80 -5.21 12.64
N PHE A 304 16.82 -4.05 12.01
CA PHE A 304 18.07 -3.41 11.63
C PHE A 304 18.73 -2.88 12.90
N GLY A 305 19.40 -3.77 13.61
CA GLY A 305 19.87 -3.44 14.95
C GLY A 305 20.96 -4.36 15.47
N GLY A 306 22.06 -4.26 14.84
CA GLY A 306 23.38 -4.48 15.43
C GLY A 306 24.21 -3.27 15.04
N THR A 307 25.24 -2.94 15.78
CA THR A 307 26.24 -2.00 15.29
C THR A 307 26.86 -2.63 14.03
N VAL A 308 26.35 -2.24 12.85
CA VAL A 308 27.05 -2.54 11.61
C VAL A 308 28.12 -1.45 11.52
N GLU A 309 29.37 -1.85 11.70
CA GLU A 309 30.48 -0.95 11.46
C GLU A 309 30.42 -0.52 10.00
N ALA A 310 30.36 0.78 9.75
CA ALA A 310 30.10 1.34 8.42
C ALA A 310 31.14 0.87 7.39
N GLU A 311 32.36 0.59 7.82
CA GLU A 311 33.44 0.06 6.99
C GLU A 311 33.25 -1.39 6.53
N ASN A 312 32.31 -2.12 7.14
CA ASN A 312 31.96 -3.49 6.74
C ASN A 312 30.74 -3.53 5.81
N SER A 313 30.14 -2.38 5.49
CA SER A 313 29.05 -2.26 4.53
C SER A 313 29.57 -2.05 3.11
N GLU A 314 28.76 -2.31 2.08
CA GLU A 314 29.06 -1.87 0.73
C GLU A 314 29.01 -0.35 0.67
N ASN A 315 30.12 0.28 0.31
CA ASN A 315 30.28 1.73 0.37
C ASN A 315 30.32 2.33 -1.03
N TYR A 316 29.40 3.24 -1.28
CA TYR A 316 29.35 4.01 -2.51
C TYR A 316 29.75 5.46 -2.21
N ASN A 317 30.80 5.96 -2.87
CA ASN A 317 31.28 7.36 -2.78
C ASN A 317 31.81 7.82 -1.41
N TYR A 318 32.15 6.89 -0.51
CA TYR A 318 32.84 7.19 0.73
C TYR A 318 34.27 6.64 0.68
N SER A 319 35.20 7.33 1.31
CA SER A 319 36.54 6.80 1.52
C SER A 319 36.65 6.22 2.93
N LEU A 320 37.24 5.03 3.04
CA LEU A 320 37.60 4.44 4.32
C LEU A 320 38.67 5.28 4.99
N GLN A 321 38.39 5.71 6.20
CA GLN A 321 39.30 6.51 7.03
C GLN A 321 39.65 5.73 8.31
N TYR A 322 40.76 6.06 8.94
CA TYR A 322 41.21 5.43 10.17
C TYR A 322 41.32 6.47 11.28
N ASP A 323 40.63 6.20 12.39
CA ASP A 323 40.69 7.03 13.60
C ASP A 323 40.44 6.15 14.82
N GLU A 324 41.38 6.07 15.73
CA GLU A 324 41.31 5.21 16.90
C GLU A 324 40.19 5.62 17.89
N SER A 325 39.66 6.84 17.75
CA SER A 325 38.52 7.30 18.56
C SER A 325 37.17 6.78 18.07
N MET A 326 37.11 6.21 16.88
CA MET A 326 35.88 5.66 16.32
C MET A 326 35.68 4.18 16.69
N SER A 327 34.46 3.75 16.71
CA SER A 327 34.14 2.33 16.89
C SER A 327 34.81 1.51 15.80
N GLY A 328 35.46 0.40 16.18
CA GLY A 328 36.25 -0.41 15.26
C GLY A 328 37.52 0.23 14.72
N GLY A 329 37.88 1.47 15.12
CA GLY A 329 39.10 2.18 14.69
C GLY A 329 39.05 2.71 13.27
N LYS A 330 37.90 2.69 12.63
CA LYS A 330 37.65 3.12 11.25
C LYS A 330 36.33 3.83 11.11
N TYR A 331 36.13 4.60 10.07
CA TYR A 331 34.87 5.21 9.70
C TYR A 331 34.81 5.54 8.20
N LEU A 332 33.64 5.75 7.68
CA LEU A 332 33.47 6.27 6.32
C LEU A 332 33.62 7.80 6.33
N GLY A 333 34.69 8.30 5.72
CA GLY A 333 34.91 9.73 5.55
C GLY A 333 33.92 10.32 4.54
N GLY A 334 33.55 11.60 4.77
CA GLY A 334 32.57 12.29 3.98
C GLY A 334 32.82 12.22 2.48
N ALA A 335 31.72 12.07 1.73
CA ALA A 335 31.77 12.16 0.28
C ALA A 335 32.28 13.55 -0.12
N ASP A 336 33.29 13.59 -0.94
CA ASP A 336 33.78 14.83 -1.53
C ASP A 336 32.81 15.20 -2.64
N TYR A 337 31.83 16.07 -2.34
CA TYR A 337 30.79 16.51 -3.29
C TYR A 337 31.37 17.19 -4.56
N ASN A 338 32.66 17.41 -4.61
CA ASN A 338 33.36 18.10 -5.70
C ASN A 338 34.00 17.17 -6.72
N ARG A 339 33.78 15.85 -6.67
CA ARG A 339 34.35 14.89 -7.63
C ARG A 339 33.29 14.11 -8.39
N LEU A 340 32.35 14.83 -9.00
CA LEU A 340 31.60 14.31 -10.14
C LEU A 340 32.12 15.02 -11.39
N ASP A 341 33.27 14.51 -11.90
CA ASP A 341 33.72 14.74 -13.28
C ASP A 341 33.06 13.69 -14.19
#